data_f22b13fd5fdf26b512a1a511a2e72863
#
_entry.id   f22b13fd5fdf26b512a1a511a2e72863
#
_cell.length_a   1.000
_cell.length_b   1.000
_cell.length_c   1.000
_cell.angle_alpha   90.00
_cell.angle_beta   90.00
_cell.angle_gamma   90.00
#
_symmetry.space_group_name_H-M   'P 1'
#
loop_
_entity.id
_entity.type
_entity.pdbx_description
1 polymer ?
#
loop_
_entity_poly.entity_id
_entity_poly.type
_entity_poly.pdbx_seq_one_letter_code
_entity_poly.pdbx_strand_id
1 'polypeptide(L)'
;IDAIAVSYTDSSGVEHSDVCIGSLSIARRFLRGAISVVTNSGYWRGQEVAPRAHLNDGKLDIFEVSGAMRWSQRRLMWQKTNSGTHLPHPLLSYSQGDFFHWEGSPQRLTIDGKFVAMATKVSCRVQSDCVQVYA
;
A
#
# COMPACT_ATOMS: atom_id res chain seq x y z
N ILE A 1 -6.86 12.70 -11.65
CA ILE A 1 -6.20 11.63 -10.88
C ILE A 1 -6.54 11.78 -9.41
N ASP A 2 -7.02 10.72 -8.80
CA ASP A 2 -7.24 10.69 -7.37
C ASP A 2 -5.91 10.58 -6.62
N ALA A 3 -5.79 11.25 -5.50
CA ALA A 3 -4.66 11.12 -4.61
C ALA A 3 -5.09 10.45 -3.31
N ILE A 4 -4.12 10.05 -2.52
CA ILE A 4 -4.34 9.46 -1.21
C ILE A 4 -3.86 10.47 -0.16
N ALA A 5 -4.77 10.94 0.68
CA ALA A 5 -4.41 11.74 1.84
C ALA A 5 -3.90 10.80 2.93
N VAL A 6 -2.68 11.02 3.38
CA VAL A 6 -2.02 10.17 4.36
C VAL A 6 -1.78 10.97 5.64
N SER A 7 -2.19 10.41 6.77
CA SER A 7 -1.84 10.90 8.10
C SER A 7 -1.10 9.80 8.81
N TYR A 8 0.05 10.11 9.40
CA TYR A 8 0.80 9.09 10.12
C TYR A 8 1.46 9.67 11.37
N THR A 9 1.68 8.79 12.34
CA THR A 9 2.41 9.10 13.57
C THR A 9 3.74 8.36 13.48
N ASP A 10 4.84 9.08 13.63
CA ASP A 10 6.16 8.47 13.62
C ASP A 10 6.49 7.78 14.95
N SER A 11 7.63 7.11 15.01
CA SER A 11 8.05 6.37 16.20
C SER A 11 8.32 7.25 17.41
N SER A 12 8.49 8.55 17.24
CA SER A 12 8.65 9.52 18.33
C SER A 12 7.33 10.14 18.78
N GLY A 13 6.21 9.76 18.17
CA GLY A 13 4.88 10.22 18.54
C GLY A 13 4.42 11.50 17.84
N VAL A 14 5.18 11.98 16.87
CA VAL A 14 4.82 13.20 16.12
C VAL A 14 3.93 12.84 14.97
N GLU A 15 2.84 13.59 14.80
CA GLU A 15 1.89 13.42 13.71
C GLU A 15 2.32 14.20 12.48
N HIS A 16 2.13 13.57 11.31
CA HIS A 16 2.46 14.15 10.02
C HIS A 16 1.33 13.93 9.03
N SER A 17 1.28 14.78 8.01
CA SER A 17 0.35 14.64 6.88
C SER A 17 1.15 14.66 5.59
N ASP A 18 0.74 13.83 4.64
CA ASP A 18 1.40 13.72 3.34
C ASP A 18 0.37 13.35 2.27
N VAL A 19 0.79 13.36 1.03
CA VAL A 19 -0.03 12.99 -0.12
C VAL A 19 0.70 11.89 -0.89
N CYS A 20 -0.04 10.84 -1.24
CA CYS A 20 0.45 9.73 -2.04
C CYS A 20 -0.27 9.74 -3.38
N ILE A 21 0.48 9.69 -4.47
CA ILE A 21 -0.10 9.68 -5.82
C ILE A 21 -0.30 8.25 -6.31
N GLY A 22 0.66 7.38 -6.11
CA GLY A 22 0.63 6.01 -6.61
C GLY A 22 0.33 4.98 -5.53
N SER A 23 1.28 4.73 -4.67
CA SER A 23 1.15 3.68 -3.66
C SER A 23 1.96 4.00 -2.41
N LEU A 24 1.50 3.46 -1.29
CA LEU A 24 2.28 3.43 -0.07
C LEU A 24 2.35 2.02 0.46
N SER A 25 3.38 1.74 1.24
CA SER A 25 3.53 0.45 1.88
C SER A 25 3.99 0.59 3.32
N ILE A 26 3.51 -0.32 4.16
CA ILE A 26 3.89 -0.43 5.56
C ILE A 26 4.45 -1.83 5.73
N ALA A 27 5.74 -1.92 6.03
CA ALA A 27 6.40 -3.22 6.12
C ALA A 27 7.66 -3.12 6.97
N ARG A 28 7.99 -4.21 7.63
CA ARG A 28 9.29 -4.33 8.27
C ARG A 28 10.35 -4.68 7.23
N ARG A 29 10.08 -5.72 6.43
CA ARG A 29 10.92 -6.18 5.31
C ARG A 29 10.04 -6.88 4.30
N PHE A 30 10.40 -6.81 3.02
CA PHE A 30 9.63 -7.48 1.97
C PHE A 30 9.52 -9.01 2.19
N LEU A 31 10.59 -9.64 2.66
CA LEU A 31 10.65 -11.10 2.81
C LEU A 31 10.23 -11.59 4.20
N ARG A 32 9.94 -10.68 5.12
CA ARG A 32 9.59 -11.02 6.51
C ARG A 32 8.52 -10.08 7.04
N GLY A 33 7.66 -10.62 7.93
CA GLY A 33 6.61 -9.86 8.56
C GLY A 33 5.45 -9.55 7.63
N ALA A 34 4.40 -8.97 8.17
CA ALA A 34 3.25 -8.53 7.39
C ALA A 34 3.60 -7.31 6.54
N ILE A 35 3.01 -7.23 5.36
CA ILE A 35 3.16 -6.10 4.46
C ILE A 35 1.76 -5.61 4.10
N SER A 36 1.52 -4.31 4.25
CA SER A 36 0.30 -3.66 3.80
C SER A 36 0.63 -2.68 2.70
N VAL A 37 -0.04 -2.78 1.58
CA VAL A 37 0.13 -1.88 0.44
C VAL A 37 -1.22 -1.23 0.15
N VAL A 38 -1.22 0.09 0.06
CA VAL A 38 -2.39 0.88 -0.33
C VAL A 38 -2.07 1.60 -1.61
N THR A 39 -2.91 1.45 -2.60
CA THR A 39 -2.68 2.04 -3.92
C THR A 39 -4.01 2.45 -4.55
N ASN A 40 -3.97 3.46 -5.39
CA ASN A 40 -5.08 3.79 -6.28
C ASN A 40 -4.75 3.49 -7.74
N SER A 41 -3.57 2.96 -8.03
CA SER A 41 -3.13 2.60 -9.38
C SER A 41 -3.09 1.10 -9.64
N GLY A 42 -3.17 0.28 -8.60
CA GLY A 42 -3.04 -1.17 -8.72
C GLY A 42 -1.60 -1.67 -8.81
N TYR A 43 -0.62 -0.79 -8.78
CA TYR A 43 0.79 -1.14 -8.93
C TYR A 43 1.58 -0.81 -7.67
N TRP A 44 2.54 -1.66 -7.38
CA TRP A 44 3.51 -1.46 -6.30
C TRP A 44 4.86 -1.96 -6.78
N ARG A 45 5.90 -1.11 -6.65
CA ARG A 45 7.27 -1.40 -7.09
C ARG A 45 7.34 -1.87 -8.54
N GLY A 46 6.49 -1.27 -9.40
CA GLY A 46 6.43 -1.61 -10.81
C GLY A 46 5.69 -2.91 -11.14
N GLN A 47 5.08 -3.55 -10.15
CA GLN A 47 4.33 -4.80 -10.32
C GLN A 47 2.84 -4.58 -10.09
N GLU A 48 2.00 -5.27 -10.86
CA GLU A 48 0.56 -5.22 -10.68
C GLU A 48 0.17 -6.06 -9.45
N VAL A 49 -0.19 -5.40 -8.35
CA VAL A 49 -0.57 -6.07 -7.11
C VAL A 49 -2.09 -6.11 -6.92
N ALA A 50 -2.81 -5.22 -7.57
CA ALA A 50 -4.27 -5.16 -7.53
C ALA A 50 -4.80 -5.08 -8.97
N PRO A 51 -4.98 -6.23 -9.67
CA PRO A 51 -5.34 -6.23 -11.09
C PRO A 51 -6.74 -5.67 -11.39
N ARG A 52 -7.57 -5.47 -10.36
CA ARG A 52 -8.91 -4.90 -10.52
C ARG A 52 -8.96 -3.40 -10.25
N ALA A 53 -7.82 -2.78 -9.93
CA ALA A 53 -7.78 -1.36 -9.66
C ALA A 53 -7.99 -0.55 -10.93
N HIS A 54 -8.69 0.57 -10.79
CA HIS A 54 -8.90 1.54 -11.85
C HIS A 54 -8.53 2.92 -11.33
N LEU A 55 -7.82 3.70 -12.13
CA LEU A 55 -7.53 5.09 -11.79
C LEU A 55 -8.84 5.87 -11.69
N ASN A 56 -8.93 6.75 -10.69
CA ASN A 56 -10.08 7.64 -10.46
C ASN A 56 -11.38 6.90 -10.11
N ASP A 57 -11.28 5.70 -9.52
CA ASP A 57 -12.48 4.98 -9.07
C ASP A 57 -13.03 5.47 -7.72
N GLY A 58 -12.32 6.41 -7.08
CA GLY A 58 -12.70 6.95 -5.79
C GLY A 58 -12.49 6.00 -4.63
N LYS A 59 -11.74 4.93 -4.83
CA LYS A 59 -11.47 3.91 -3.80
C LYS A 59 -10.00 3.58 -3.69
N LEU A 60 -9.60 3.19 -2.48
CA LEU A 60 -8.30 2.61 -2.22
C LEU A 60 -8.33 1.13 -2.51
N ASP A 61 -7.29 0.62 -3.13
CA ASP A 61 -7.03 -0.80 -3.25
C ASP A 61 -6.02 -1.19 -2.18
N ILE A 62 -6.41 -2.13 -1.32
CA ILE A 62 -5.64 -2.54 -0.16
C ILE A 62 -5.20 -3.98 -0.37
N PHE A 63 -3.91 -4.19 -0.41
CA PHE A 63 -3.28 -5.49 -0.60
C PHE A 63 -2.44 -5.81 0.63
N GLU A 64 -2.69 -6.95 1.26
CA GLU A 64 -2.00 -7.33 2.48
C GLU A 64 -1.37 -8.70 2.34
N VAL A 65 -0.11 -8.83 2.76
CA VAL A 65 0.63 -10.08 2.81
C VAL A 65 0.72 -10.50 4.28
N SER A 66 0.26 -11.72 4.58
CA SER A 66 0.34 -12.26 5.93
C SER A 66 1.79 -12.41 6.38
N GLY A 67 2.06 -12.10 7.65
CA GLY A 67 3.37 -12.36 8.26
C GLY A 67 3.74 -13.82 8.30
N ALA A 68 2.77 -14.73 8.16
CA ALA A 68 2.99 -16.18 8.12
C ALA A 68 3.53 -16.66 6.75
N MET A 69 3.46 -15.83 5.72
CA MET A 69 3.92 -16.21 4.39
C MET A 69 5.44 -16.33 4.39
N ARG A 70 5.95 -17.49 3.96
CA ARG A 70 7.40 -17.76 3.88
C ARG A 70 8.04 -16.97 2.73
N TRP A 71 9.33 -16.72 2.82
CA TRP A 71 10.04 -15.95 1.78
C TRP A 71 9.96 -16.62 0.40
N SER A 72 9.97 -17.96 0.34
CA SER A 72 9.82 -18.68 -0.92
C SER A 72 8.45 -18.46 -1.56
N GLN A 73 7.41 -18.42 -0.74
CA GLN A 73 6.05 -18.11 -1.20
C GLN A 73 5.92 -16.67 -1.68
N ARG A 74 6.57 -15.73 -0.99
CA ARG A 74 6.59 -14.32 -1.39
C ARG A 74 7.31 -14.11 -2.71
N ARG A 75 8.41 -14.82 -2.89
CA ARG A 75 9.17 -14.77 -4.14
C ARG A 75 8.33 -15.28 -5.31
N LEU A 76 7.64 -16.40 -5.11
CA LEU A 76 6.74 -16.95 -6.13
C LEU A 76 5.58 -16.01 -6.41
N MET A 77 4.96 -15.45 -5.38
CA MET A 77 3.90 -14.46 -5.51
C MET A 77 4.38 -13.26 -6.33
N TRP A 78 5.57 -12.74 -6.03
CA TRP A 78 6.12 -11.59 -6.73
C TRP A 78 6.32 -11.88 -8.22
N GLN A 79 6.76 -13.09 -8.57
CA GLN A 79 6.86 -13.51 -9.96
C GLN A 79 5.49 -13.55 -10.64
N LYS A 80 4.46 -14.00 -9.92
CA LYS A 80 3.10 -14.06 -10.45
C LYS A 80 2.47 -12.70 -10.65
N THR A 81 2.92 -11.66 -9.95
CA THR A 81 2.37 -10.30 -10.14
C THR A 81 2.63 -9.77 -11.54
N ASN A 82 3.65 -10.26 -12.22
CA ASN A 82 3.92 -9.89 -13.62
C ASN A 82 2.78 -10.28 -14.56
N SER A 83 2.02 -11.31 -14.21
CA SER A 83 0.89 -11.79 -15.03
C SER A 83 -0.47 -11.54 -14.37
N GLY A 84 -0.50 -10.86 -13.23
CA GLY A 84 -1.73 -10.59 -12.47
C GLY A 84 -2.36 -11.84 -11.88
N THR A 85 -1.63 -12.94 -11.72
CA THR A 85 -2.17 -14.24 -11.29
C THR A 85 -1.87 -14.57 -9.83
N HIS A 86 -1.40 -13.59 -9.04
CA HIS A 86 -1.05 -13.81 -7.64
C HIS A 86 -2.27 -13.94 -6.72
N LEU A 87 -3.46 -13.55 -7.18
CA LEU A 87 -4.72 -13.68 -6.45
C LEU A 87 -5.61 -14.73 -7.13
N PRO A 88 -6.43 -15.47 -6.37
CA PRO A 88 -6.50 -15.51 -4.91
C PRO A 88 -5.37 -16.37 -4.29
N HIS A 89 -5.01 -16.03 -3.04
CA HIS A 89 -4.04 -16.79 -2.26
C HIS A 89 -4.44 -16.72 -0.78
N PRO A 90 -4.38 -17.82 0.00
CA PRO A 90 -4.86 -17.81 1.38
C PRO A 90 -4.08 -16.90 2.34
N LEU A 91 -2.82 -16.59 2.02
CA LEU A 91 -1.99 -15.70 2.83
C LEU A 91 -1.90 -14.28 2.27
N LEU A 92 -2.65 -14.00 1.22
CA LEU A 92 -2.79 -12.69 0.61
C LEU A 92 -4.24 -12.24 0.74
N SER A 93 -4.45 -10.96 0.99
CA SER A 93 -5.79 -10.38 0.98
C SER A 93 -5.81 -9.15 0.10
N TYR A 94 -6.94 -8.93 -0.54
CA TYR A 94 -7.22 -7.76 -1.34
C TYR A 94 -8.59 -7.24 -0.98
N SER A 95 -8.70 -5.94 -0.77
CA SER A 95 -9.98 -5.29 -0.50
C SER A 95 -9.98 -3.90 -1.10
N GLN A 96 -11.18 -3.34 -1.25
CA GLN A 96 -11.36 -1.96 -1.67
C GLN A 96 -12.13 -1.20 -0.61
N GLY A 97 -11.82 0.08 -0.46
CA GLY A 97 -12.51 0.95 0.44
C GLY A 97 -12.12 2.40 0.21
N ASP A 98 -12.79 3.31 0.88
CA ASP A 98 -12.48 4.73 0.84
C ASP A 98 -11.59 5.18 2.01
N PHE A 99 -11.26 4.25 2.89
CA PHE A 99 -10.50 4.51 4.10
C PHE A 99 -9.63 3.29 4.45
N PHE A 100 -8.41 3.54 4.92
CA PHE A 100 -7.52 2.51 5.46
C PHE A 100 -6.90 3.02 6.76
N HIS A 101 -6.80 2.15 7.75
CA HIS A 101 -6.14 2.46 9.00
C HIS A 101 -5.25 1.29 9.43
N TRP A 102 -4.04 1.63 9.87
CA TRP A 102 -3.09 0.68 10.42
C TRP A 102 -2.49 1.24 11.70
N GLU A 103 -2.31 0.38 12.68
CA GLU A 103 -1.68 0.72 13.96
C GLU A 103 -0.89 -0.48 14.46
N GLY A 104 0.29 -0.23 15.00
CA GLY A 104 1.12 -1.30 15.54
C GLY A 104 2.50 -0.82 15.98
N SER A 105 3.40 -1.76 16.21
CA SER A 105 4.80 -1.46 16.48
C SER A 105 5.43 -0.76 15.27
N PRO A 106 6.51 0.02 15.47
CA PRO A 106 7.09 0.81 14.37
C PRO A 106 7.44 -0.03 13.15
N GLN A 107 6.94 0.39 12.00
CA GLN A 107 7.18 -0.22 10.68
C GLN A 107 7.61 0.85 9.69
N ARG A 108 8.32 0.43 8.64
CA ARG A 108 8.74 1.35 7.59
C ARG A 108 7.53 1.79 6.78
N LEU A 109 7.31 3.10 6.71
CA LEU A 109 6.34 3.70 5.82
C LEU A 109 7.07 4.23 4.58
N THR A 110 6.67 3.73 3.42
CA THR A 110 7.21 4.15 2.13
C THR A 110 6.07 4.72 1.30
N ILE A 111 6.22 5.94 0.79
CA ILE A 111 5.23 6.63 -0.03
C ILE A 111 5.84 6.90 -1.40
N ASP A 112 5.16 6.45 -2.45
CA ASP A 112 5.59 6.62 -3.85
C ASP A 112 7.05 6.21 -4.07
N GLY A 113 7.44 5.10 -3.43
CA GLY A 113 8.78 4.53 -3.57
C GLY A 113 9.85 5.16 -2.69
N LYS A 114 9.49 6.14 -1.85
CA LYS A 114 10.45 6.81 -0.96
C LYS A 114 10.17 6.46 0.50
N PHE A 115 11.21 6.10 1.22
CA PHE A 115 11.12 5.93 2.67
C PHE A 115 10.79 7.27 3.33
N VAL A 116 9.77 7.28 4.18
CA VAL A 116 9.29 8.49 4.84
C VAL A 116 9.65 8.47 6.33
N ALA A 117 9.25 7.43 7.04
CA ALA A 117 9.46 7.33 8.48
C ALA A 117 9.19 5.92 8.98
N MET A 118 9.64 5.63 10.20
CA MET A 118 9.14 4.51 10.98
C MET A 118 7.84 4.97 11.62
N ALA A 119 6.73 4.34 11.27
CA ALA A 119 5.40 4.77 11.69
C ALA A 119 4.76 3.75 12.64
N THR A 120 3.97 4.26 13.58
CA THR A 120 3.17 3.45 14.52
C THR A 120 1.69 3.50 14.19
N LYS A 121 1.24 4.53 13.48
CA LYS A 121 -0.13 4.68 12.98
C LYS A 121 -0.09 5.26 11.59
N VAL A 122 -0.95 4.74 10.73
CA VAL A 122 -1.12 5.27 9.37
C VAL A 122 -2.60 5.24 9.03
N SER A 123 -3.12 6.36 8.54
CA SER A 123 -4.50 6.48 8.06
C SER A 123 -4.47 7.05 6.66
N CYS A 124 -5.25 6.47 5.79
CA CYS A 124 -5.32 6.87 4.39
C CYS A 124 -6.77 7.10 3.99
N ARG A 125 -6.99 8.10 3.15
CA ARG A 125 -8.29 8.42 2.59
C ARG A 125 -8.11 8.90 1.17
N VAL A 126 -9.05 8.52 0.30
CA VAL A 126 -9.06 9.01 -1.08
C VAL A 126 -9.41 10.49 -1.11
N GLN A 127 -8.67 11.25 -1.91
CA GLN A 127 -9.03 12.59 -2.33
C GLN A 127 -9.28 12.56 -3.82
N SER A 128 -10.56 12.51 -4.21
CA SER A 128 -10.95 12.41 -5.61
C SER A 128 -10.58 13.68 -6.36
N ASP A 129 -9.97 13.52 -7.54
CA ASP A 129 -9.65 14.61 -8.46
C ASP A 129 -8.85 15.76 -7.84
N CYS A 130 -8.07 15.50 -6.78
CA CYS A 130 -7.31 16.55 -6.13
C CYS A 130 -6.01 16.89 -6.87
N VAL A 131 -5.57 16.06 -7.81
CA VAL A 131 -4.39 16.28 -8.63
C VAL A 131 -4.86 16.61 -10.05
N GLN A 132 -4.53 17.82 -10.49
CA GLN A 132 -4.79 18.23 -11.86
C GLN A 132 -3.53 18.03 -12.69
N VAL A 133 -3.69 17.42 -13.85
CA VAL A 133 -2.60 17.21 -14.80
C VAL A 133 -2.74 18.25 -15.90
N TYR A 134 -1.74 19.12 -15.99
CA TYR A 134 -1.66 20.11 -17.07
C TYR A 134 -0.76 19.55 -18.15
N ALA A 135 -1.33 19.41 -19.33
CA ALA A 135 -0.58 18.94 -20.49
C ALA A 135 0.17 20.10 -21.15
#